data_2ff06438c8b02d778c583a19ac7fd8b0
#
_entry.id   2ff06438c8b02d778c583a19ac7fd8b0
#
_cell.length_a   1.000
_cell.length_b   1.000
_cell.length_c   1.000
_cell.angle_alpha   90.00
_cell.angle_beta   90.00
_cell.angle_gamma   90.00
#
_symmetry.space_group_name_H-M   'P 1'
#
loop_
_entity.id
_entity.type
_entity.pdbx_description
1 polymer ?
#
loop_
_entity_poly.entity_id
_entity_poly.type
_entity_poly.pdbx_seq_one_letter_code
_entity_poly.pdbx_strand_id
1 'polypeptide(L)'
;MRWMFALVLTMVCSTANAADTFRFTAIPDEDQSRLVERFSKVADYLSDKLGVDVEYVPVTSYGAAVTAFRNDQVQLAWFGGLSGVQARQLVPGSKAIAQGAEDAEFRSYFIANTATGIEPNQDELPDSVAGHSFTFGAKTSTSGRLMPEHFIRQRFDEAPDQLFSRVGFSGDHTRTIALVESGTYDIGAVNFTVWEAAVEDSRVDTDKVEVIWESPTYPDYQWTLRGDADERYGEGFTQKVQQALLDMTDPALLESFPRSGFIPASNDDYAPIEAVGKSIGLLR
;
A
#
# COMPACT_ATOMS: atom_id res chain seq x y z
N MET A 1 -80.42 8.18 -5.66
CA MET A 1 -79.30 8.30 -4.71
C MET A 1 -78.13 7.45 -5.26
N ARG A 2 -77.15 8.07 -5.97
CA ARG A 2 -76.03 7.37 -6.60
C ARG A 2 -74.82 7.66 -5.72
N TRP A 3 -74.28 6.65 -5.07
CA TRP A 3 -73.06 6.76 -4.30
C TRP A 3 -71.84 6.57 -5.22
N MET A 4 -71.06 7.61 -5.42
CA MET A 4 -69.75 7.53 -6.06
C MET A 4 -68.69 7.17 -5.01
N PHE A 5 -68.14 5.98 -5.10
CA PHE A 5 -66.94 5.61 -4.36
C PHE A 5 -65.73 6.21 -5.09
N ALA A 6 -65.06 7.20 -4.49
CA ALA A 6 -63.77 7.68 -4.95
C ALA A 6 -62.67 6.75 -4.42
N LEU A 7 -62.02 6.06 -5.33
CA LEU A 7 -60.81 5.25 -5.04
C LEU A 7 -59.61 6.19 -4.95
N VAL A 8 -59.11 6.42 -3.74
CA VAL A 8 -57.86 7.17 -3.52
C VAL A 8 -56.69 6.19 -3.73
N LEU A 9 -56.03 6.33 -4.86
CA LEU A 9 -54.78 5.58 -5.16
C LEU A 9 -53.61 6.29 -4.47
N THR A 10 -53.18 5.78 -3.30
CA THR A 10 -51.94 6.25 -2.62
C THR A 10 -50.74 5.76 -3.41
N MET A 11 -50.13 6.65 -4.17
CA MET A 11 -48.84 6.42 -4.84
C MET A 11 -47.72 6.45 -3.76
N VAL A 12 -47.24 5.27 -3.37
CA VAL A 12 -46.04 5.16 -2.53
C VAL A 12 -44.87 5.49 -3.43
N CYS A 13 -44.37 6.73 -3.38
CA CYS A 13 -43.07 7.09 -3.94
C CYS A 13 -42.01 6.41 -3.09
N SER A 14 -41.47 5.28 -3.53
CA SER A 14 -40.21 4.77 -3.06
C SER A 14 -39.13 5.75 -3.51
N THR A 15 -38.65 6.57 -2.57
CA THR A 15 -37.40 7.31 -2.77
C THR A 15 -36.28 6.27 -2.84
N ALA A 16 -35.86 5.92 -4.05
CA ALA A 16 -34.59 5.24 -4.22
C ALA A 16 -33.53 6.18 -3.67
N ASN A 17 -33.01 5.91 -2.46
CA ASN A 17 -31.74 6.50 -2.03
C ASN A 17 -30.72 6.04 -3.08
N ALA A 18 -30.19 6.97 -3.87
CA ALA A 18 -28.98 6.71 -4.62
C ALA A 18 -27.93 6.26 -3.59
N ALA A 19 -27.45 5.02 -3.72
CA ALA A 19 -26.38 4.55 -2.85
C ALA A 19 -25.20 5.54 -2.98
N ASP A 20 -24.61 5.89 -1.84
CA ASP A 20 -23.40 6.74 -1.85
C ASP A 20 -22.33 6.08 -2.73
N THR A 21 -21.62 6.87 -3.53
CA THR A 21 -20.50 6.39 -4.33
C THR A 21 -19.46 5.75 -3.40
N PHE A 22 -19.09 4.50 -3.68
CA PHE A 22 -18.06 3.79 -2.94
C PHE A 22 -16.68 4.22 -3.46
N ARG A 23 -15.89 4.86 -2.63
CA ARG A 23 -14.60 5.41 -3.02
C ARG A 23 -13.45 4.61 -2.46
N PHE A 24 -12.41 4.44 -3.27
CA PHE A 24 -11.18 3.86 -2.79
C PHE A 24 -9.96 4.66 -3.23
N THR A 25 -8.85 4.42 -2.53
CA THR A 25 -7.54 4.99 -2.87
C THR A 25 -6.45 3.92 -2.77
N ALA A 26 -5.27 4.26 -3.27
CA ALA A 26 -4.04 3.49 -3.08
C ALA A 26 -2.91 4.42 -2.64
N ILE A 27 -1.96 3.89 -1.85
CA ILE A 27 -0.74 4.64 -1.57
C ILE A 27 0.05 4.85 -2.87
N PRO A 28 0.60 6.05 -3.10
CA PRO A 28 1.39 6.33 -4.31
C PRO A 28 2.83 5.82 -4.11
N ASP A 29 3.02 4.52 -4.27
CA ASP A 29 4.30 3.83 -4.11
C ASP A 29 5.19 3.88 -5.36
N GLU A 30 4.59 4.23 -6.51
CA GLU A 30 5.22 4.47 -7.79
C GLU A 30 4.79 5.82 -8.40
N ASP A 31 5.14 6.04 -9.67
CA ASP A 31 4.73 7.22 -10.44
C ASP A 31 3.19 7.36 -10.51
N GLN A 32 2.69 8.54 -10.11
CA GLN A 32 1.27 8.80 -9.93
C GLN A 32 0.46 8.70 -11.24
N SER A 33 1.04 9.05 -12.38
CA SER A 33 0.32 9.01 -13.67
C SER A 33 -0.03 7.58 -14.09
N ARG A 34 0.87 6.64 -13.83
CA ARG A 34 0.65 5.22 -14.09
C ARG A 34 -0.41 4.64 -13.16
N LEU A 35 -0.41 5.04 -11.89
CA LEU A 35 -1.38 4.57 -10.89
C LEU A 35 -2.81 5.01 -11.24
N VAL A 36 -3.03 6.23 -11.73
CA VAL A 36 -4.36 6.70 -12.13
C VAL A 36 -4.94 5.85 -13.25
N GLU A 37 -4.16 5.55 -14.30
CA GLU A 37 -4.61 4.71 -15.41
C GLU A 37 -4.99 3.31 -14.96
N ARG A 38 -4.14 2.69 -14.14
CA ARG A 38 -4.32 1.33 -13.62
C ARG A 38 -5.53 1.22 -12.71
N PHE A 39 -5.64 2.09 -11.72
CA PHE A 39 -6.72 2.03 -10.74
C PHE A 39 -8.09 2.45 -11.28
N SER A 40 -8.16 3.18 -12.40
CA SER A 40 -9.43 3.40 -13.09
C SER A 40 -10.06 2.10 -13.58
N LYS A 41 -9.26 1.17 -14.11
CA LYS A 41 -9.73 -0.18 -14.51
C LYS A 41 -10.25 -0.98 -13.31
N VAL A 42 -9.58 -0.85 -12.16
CA VAL A 42 -10.01 -1.49 -10.91
C VAL A 42 -11.34 -0.89 -10.42
N ALA A 43 -11.56 0.42 -10.57
CA ALA A 43 -12.83 1.06 -10.23
C ALA A 43 -13.98 0.51 -11.07
N ASP A 44 -13.80 0.37 -12.39
CA ASP A 44 -14.80 -0.21 -13.29
C ASP A 44 -15.13 -1.65 -12.90
N TYR A 45 -14.11 -2.47 -12.66
CA TYR A 45 -14.27 -3.85 -12.20
C TYR A 45 -15.06 -3.94 -10.89
N LEU A 46 -14.69 -3.13 -9.89
CA LEU A 46 -15.38 -3.13 -8.61
C LEU A 46 -16.81 -2.62 -8.74
N SER A 47 -17.09 -1.63 -9.62
CA SER A 47 -18.46 -1.17 -9.90
C SER A 47 -19.34 -2.32 -10.42
N ASP A 48 -18.83 -3.08 -11.38
CA ASP A 48 -19.56 -4.23 -11.96
C ASP A 48 -19.81 -5.33 -10.90
N LYS A 49 -18.80 -5.63 -10.09
CA LYS A 49 -18.92 -6.68 -9.06
C LYS A 49 -19.80 -6.27 -7.89
N LEU A 50 -19.71 -5.01 -7.45
CA LEU A 50 -20.43 -4.54 -6.27
C LEU A 50 -21.84 -4.04 -6.58
N GLY A 51 -22.11 -3.62 -7.83
CA GLY A 51 -23.39 -3.06 -8.24
C GLY A 51 -23.70 -1.70 -7.63
N VAL A 52 -22.63 -0.94 -7.32
CA VAL A 52 -22.66 0.46 -6.88
C VAL A 52 -21.61 1.24 -7.68
N ASP A 53 -21.77 2.56 -7.77
CA ASP A 53 -20.74 3.39 -8.39
C ASP A 53 -19.47 3.35 -7.55
N VAL A 54 -18.33 3.01 -8.17
CA VAL A 54 -17.01 3.00 -7.53
C VAL A 54 -16.10 4.03 -8.17
N GLU A 55 -15.40 4.81 -7.35
CA GLU A 55 -14.49 5.86 -7.78
C GLU A 55 -13.10 5.69 -7.17
N TYR A 56 -12.06 5.72 -7.99
CA TYR A 56 -10.69 5.84 -7.52
C TYR A 56 -10.34 7.29 -7.20
N VAL A 57 -9.88 7.55 -5.99
CA VAL A 57 -9.45 8.87 -5.52
C VAL A 57 -7.92 8.89 -5.43
N PRO A 58 -7.22 9.51 -6.39
CA PRO A 58 -5.77 9.61 -6.35
C PRO A 58 -5.31 10.53 -5.22
N VAL A 59 -4.19 10.19 -4.60
CA VAL A 59 -3.57 10.95 -3.51
C VAL A 59 -2.09 11.21 -3.79
N THR A 60 -1.53 12.23 -3.15
CA THR A 60 -0.16 12.69 -3.44
C THR A 60 0.91 12.14 -2.49
N SER A 61 0.51 11.40 -1.46
CA SER A 61 1.43 10.79 -0.50
C SER A 61 0.75 9.69 0.32
N TYR A 62 1.53 8.83 0.93
CA TYR A 62 1.07 7.80 1.88
C TYR A 62 0.25 8.40 3.02
N GLY A 63 0.72 9.52 3.60
CA GLY A 63 -0.02 10.22 4.66
C GLY A 63 -1.34 10.82 4.18
N ALA A 64 -1.42 11.24 2.92
CA ALA A 64 -2.67 11.71 2.31
C ALA A 64 -3.68 10.58 2.16
N ALA A 65 -3.25 9.34 1.80
CA ALA A 65 -4.11 8.16 1.76
C ALA A 65 -4.72 7.86 3.14
N VAL A 66 -3.89 7.83 4.19
CA VAL A 66 -4.34 7.62 5.57
C VAL A 66 -5.31 8.73 6.00
N THR A 67 -5.04 9.98 5.62
CA THR A 67 -5.90 11.12 5.94
C THR A 67 -7.24 11.04 5.22
N ALA A 68 -7.27 10.69 3.93
CA ALA A 68 -8.49 10.50 3.16
C ALA A 68 -9.37 9.41 3.77
N PHE A 69 -8.76 8.28 4.17
CA PHE A 69 -9.46 7.18 4.84
C PHE A 69 -10.02 7.60 6.20
N ARG A 70 -9.21 8.28 7.03
CA ARG A 70 -9.65 8.80 8.33
C ARG A 70 -10.82 9.78 8.21
N ASN A 71 -10.78 10.68 7.23
CA ASN A 71 -11.78 11.73 7.03
C ASN A 71 -12.98 11.26 6.20
N ASP A 72 -13.11 9.94 5.98
CA ASP A 72 -14.22 9.35 5.25
C ASP A 72 -14.37 9.82 3.79
N GLN A 73 -13.28 10.25 3.19
CA GLN A 73 -13.25 10.60 1.76
C GLN A 73 -13.17 9.35 0.88
N VAL A 74 -12.66 8.25 1.45
CA VAL A 74 -12.61 6.92 0.84
C VAL A 74 -12.98 5.86 1.87
N GLN A 75 -13.63 4.78 1.43
CA GLN A 75 -14.11 3.70 2.29
C GLN A 75 -13.21 2.46 2.22
N LEU A 76 -12.46 2.30 1.13
CA LEU A 76 -11.51 1.22 0.90
C LEU A 76 -10.16 1.82 0.53
N ALA A 77 -9.07 1.18 0.94
CA ALA A 77 -7.73 1.64 0.57
C ALA A 77 -6.74 0.49 0.42
N TRP A 78 -5.93 0.56 -0.63
CA TRP A 78 -4.72 -0.26 -0.80
C TRP A 78 -3.59 0.40 -0.04
N PHE A 79 -3.24 -0.16 1.11
CA PHE A 79 -2.20 0.33 2.01
C PHE A 79 -1.03 -0.63 2.08
N GLY A 80 0.16 -0.12 2.39
CA GLY A 80 1.23 -0.95 2.96
C GLY A 80 0.93 -1.27 4.43
N GLY A 81 1.63 -2.26 5.00
CA GLY A 81 1.41 -2.75 6.37
C GLY A 81 1.37 -1.64 7.41
N LEU A 82 2.41 -0.76 7.45
CA LEU A 82 2.48 0.34 8.41
C LEU A 82 1.34 1.36 8.22
N SER A 83 1.11 1.82 6.99
CA SER A 83 0.05 2.81 6.72
C SER A 83 -1.34 2.22 6.98
N GLY A 84 -1.56 0.92 6.70
CA GLY A 84 -2.80 0.22 7.02
C GLY A 84 -3.03 0.07 8.54
N VAL A 85 -2.00 -0.28 9.31
CA VAL A 85 -2.08 -0.28 10.78
C VAL A 85 -2.42 1.12 11.30
N GLN A 86 -1.76 2.18 10.82
CA GLN A 86 -2.08 3.56 11.20
C GLN A 86 -3.52 3.93 10.87
N ALA A 87 -4.00 3.58 9.66
CA ALA A 87 -5.37 3.87 9.25
C ALA A 87 -6.40 3.17 10.16
N ARG A 88 -6.18 1.89 10.50
CA ARG A 88 -7.06 1.13 11.40
C ARG A 88 -7.05 1.66 12.83
N GLN A 89 -5.92 2.12 13.34
CA GLN A 89 -5.84 2.79 14.66
C GLN A 89 -6.62 4.10 14.68
N LEU A 90 -6.67 4.84 13.59
CA LEU A 90 -7.38 6.12 13.47
C LEU A 90 -8.87 5.95 13.16
N VAL A 91 -9.29 4.82 12.60
CA VAL A 91 -10.68 4.50 12.24
C VAL A 91 -11.06 3.15 12.86
N PRO A 92 -11.51 3.14 14.14
CA PRO A 92 -11.89 1.90 14.81
C PRO A 92 -12.95 1.10 14.04
N GLY A 93 -12.85 -0.22 14.09
CA GLY A 93 -13.73 -1.13 13.36
C GLY A 93 -13.28 -1.44 11.94
N SER A 94 -12.31 -0.68 11.38
CA SER A 94 -11.73 -0.98 10.06
C SER A 94 -10.96 -2.30 10.06
N LYS A 95 -10.98 -2.98 8.91
CA LYS A 95 -10.42 -4.34 8.77
C LYS A 95 -9.53 -4.43 7.53
N ALA A 96 -8.39 -5.09 7.67
CA ALA A 96 -7.71 -5.70 6.55
C ALA A 96 -8.56 -6.87 6.05
N ILE A 97 -8.90 -6.89 4.78
CA ILE A 97 -9.84 -7.89 4.21
C ILE A 97 -9.20 -8.76 3.14
N ALA A 98 -8.19 -8.26 2.44
CA ALA A 98 -7.45 -9.00 1.43
C ALA A 98 -6.01 -8.47 1.33
N GLN A 99 -5.09 -9.31 0.89
CA GLN A 99 -3.70 -8.98 0.58
C GLN A 99 -3.29 -9.68 -0.70
N GLY A 100 -2.26 -9.20 -1.39
CA GLY A 100 -1.66 -9.96 -2.48
C GLY A 100 -1.02 -11.25 -1.96
N ALA A 101 -0.96 -12.28 -2.79
CA ALA A 101 -0.36 -13.55 -2.39
C ALA A 101 1.11 -13.38 -1.96
N GLU A 102 1.84 -12.50 -2.63
CA GLU A 102 3.24 -12.16 -2.35
C GLU A 102 3.39 -11.28 -1.10
N ASP A 103 2.31 -10.60 -0.69
CA ASP A 103 2.37 -9.65 0.43
C ASP A 103 2.42 -10.33 1.80
N ALA A 104 2.09 -11.61 1.90
CA ALA A 104 2.23 -12.39 3.12
C ALA A 104 3.72 -12.63 3.50
N GLU A 105 4.60 -12.69 2.49
CA GLU A 105 6.04 -12.91 2.63
C GLU A 105 6.83 -11.86 1.84
N PHE A 106 6.49 -10.60 2.07
CA PHE A 106 7.10 -9.45 1.40
C PHE A 106 8.52 -9.16 1.90
N ARG A 107 9.32 -8.42 1.12
CA ARG A 107 10.68 -8.08 1.49
C ARG A 107 11.12 -6.69 0.98
N SER A 108 12.15 -6.16 1.60
CA SER A 108 12.85 -4.97 1.14
C SER A 108 14.16 -5.37 0.47
N TYR A 109 14.50 -4.71 -0.64
CA TYR A 109 15.85 -4.71 -1.16
C TYR A 109 16.59 -3.47 -0.69
N PHE A 110 17.82 -3.67 -0.22
CA PHE A 110 18.77 -2.59 -0.05
C PHE A 110 19.61 -2.50 -1.33
N ILE A 111 19.49 -1.37 -1.99
CA ILE A 111 20.17 -1.09 -3.25
C ILE A 111 21.28 -0.08 -3.03
N ALA A 112 22.39 -0.23 -3.74
CA ALA A 112 23.51 0.71 -3.70
C ALA A 112 23.94 1.13 -5.10
N ASN A 113 24.45 2.35 -5.20
CA ASN A 113 25.18 2.79 -6.39
C ASN A 113 26.51 2.00 -6.49
N THR A 114 26.79 1.38 -7.64
CA THR A 114 27.97 0.54 -7.85
C THR A 114 29.28 1.28 -7.64
N ALA A 115 29.30 2.62 -7.82
CA ALA A 115 30.48 3.46 -7.53
C ALA A 115 30.88 3.48 -6.05
N THR A 116 30.02 3.01 -5.12
CA THR A 116 30.35 2.88 -3.70
C THR A 116 31.36 1.76 -3.42
N GLY A 117 31.42 0.76 -4.30
CA GLY A 117 32.22 -0.44 -4.10
C GLY A 117 31.75 -1.35 -2.96
N ILE A 118 30.49 -1.20 -2.52
CA ILE A 118 29.88 -2.10 -1.52
C ILE A 118 29.61 -3.43 -2.21
N GLU A 119 30.22 -4.50 -1.72
CA GLU A 119 29.99 -5.85 -2.23
C GLU A 119 28.67 -6.41 -1.68
N PRO A 120 27.80 -7.01 -2.52
CA PRO A 120 26.58 -7.69 -2.08
C PRO A 120 26.85 -8.82 -1.09
N ASN A 121 26.00 -8.96 -0.08
CA ASN A 121 26.04 -10.06 0.88
C ASN A 121 24.62 -10.63 1.03
N GLN A 122 24.49 -11.94 0.88
CA GLN A 122 23.17 -12.60 0.96
C GLN A 122 22.73 -12.89 2.40
N ASP A 123 23.68 -13.00 3.32
CA ASP A 123 23.40 -13.43 4.70
C ASP A 123 22.99 -12.26 5.59
N GLU A 124 23.64 -11.09 5.42
CA GLU A 124 23.38 -9.92 6.27
C GLU A 124 23.68 -8.60 5.54
N LEU A 125 23.12 -7.51 6.05
CA LEU A 125 23.43 -6.16 5.55
C LEU A 125 24.93 -5.86 5.77
N PRO A 126 25.71 -5.55 4.70
CA PRO A 126 27.16 -5.41 4.78
C PRO A 126 27.60 -4.31 5.76
N ASP A 127 28.68 -4.54 6.53
CA ASP A 127 29.27 -3.52 7.42
C ASP A 127 29.74 -2.27 6.66
N SER A 128 30.12 -2.45 5.39
CA SER A 128 30.57 -1.36 4.52
C SER A 128 29.51 -0.30 4.21
N VAL A 129 28.24 -0.53 4.57
CA VAL A 129 27.18 0.50 4.42
C VAL A 129 27.38 1.69 5.37
N ALA A 130 28.11 1.49 6.47
CA ALA A 130 28.35 2.52 7.47
C ALA A 130 29.08 3.75 6.87
N GLY A 131 28.63 4.94 7.23
CA GLY A 131 29.24 6.21 6.75
C GLY A 131 28.78 6.67 5.37
N HIS A 132 28.08 5.83 4.59
CA HIS A 132 27.47 6.22 3.33
C HIS A 132 26.20 7.06 3.54
N SER A 133 25.71 7.71 2.48
CA SER A 133 24.39 8.37 2.49
C SER A 133 23.29 7.38 2.20
N PHE A 134 22.15 7.49 2.91
CA PHE A 134 21.02 6.55 2.81
C PHE A 134 19.69 7.28 2.57
N THR A 135 18.87 6.78 1.65
CA THR A 135 17.50 7.25 1.48
C THR A 135 16.48 6.16 1.77
N PHE A 136 15.54 6.46 2.67
CA PHE A 136 14.30 5.73 2.81
C PHE A 136 13.33 6.11 1.68
N GLY A 137 12.25 5.31 1.51
CA GLY A 137 11.09 5.64 0.68
C GLY A 137 10.17 6.68 1.35
N ALA A 138 8.86 6.44 1.37
CA ALA A 138 7.91 7.28 2.11
C ALA A 138 8.04 7.07 3.62
N LYS A 139 7.78 8.13 4.42
CA LYS A 139 7.90 8.08 5.90
C LYS A 139 7.02 7.03 6.58
N THR A 140 5.89 6.67 5.95
CA THR A 140 4.94 5.67 6.44
C THR A 140 4.90 4.40 5.59
N SER A 141 5.95 4.17 4.79
CA SER A 141 6.14 2.92 4.05
C SER A 141 6.62 1.81 4.99
N THR A 142 6.17 0.59 4.78
CA THR A 142 6.68 -0.61 5.45
C THR A 142 8.04 -0.99 4.89
N SER A 143 8.06 -1.34 3.60
CA SER A 143 9.25 -1.83 2.89
C SER A 143 10.28 -0.73 2.58
N GLY A 144 9.84 0.52 2.46
CA GLY A 144 10.76 1.65 2.22
C GLY A 144 11.20 2.38 3.49
N ARG A 145 10.65 2.07 4.66
CA ARG A 145 10.97 2.81 5.90
C ARG A 145 10.99 1.93 7.15
N LEU A 146 9.87 1.36 7.55
CA LEU A 146 9.73 0.67 8.84
C LEU A 146 10.70 -0.49 8.97
N MET A 147 10.58 -1.47 8.05
CA MET A 147 11.36 -2.70 8.11
C MET A 147 12.84 -2.46 7.80
N PRO A 148 13.23 -1.64 6.83
CA PRO A 148 14.62 -1.24 6.66
C PRO A 148 15.24 -0.63 7.92
N GLU A 149 14.57 0.30 8.60
CA GLU A 149 15.09 0.85 9.86
C GLU A 149 15.19 -0.21 10.95
N HIS A 150 14.19 -1.10 11.06
CA HIS A 150 14.22 -2.21 12.01
C HIS A 150 15.48 -3.08 11.80
N PHE A 151 15.74 -3.49 10.55
CA PHE A 151 16.89 -4.34 10.24
C PHE A 151 18.23 -3.62 10.42
N ILE A 152 18.30 -2.32 10.09
CA ILE A 152 19.51 -1.50 10.38
C ILE A 152 19.79 -1.50 11.89
N ARG A 153 18.79 -1.19 12.72
CA ARG A 153 18.92 -1.19 14.19
C ARG A 153 19.27 -2.56 14.75
N GLN A 154 18.68 -3.62 14.19
CA GLN A 154 18.94 -4.99 14.60
C GLN A 154 20.40 -5.41 14.30
N ARG A 155 20.92 -5.00 13.13
CA ARG A 155 22.26 -5.39 12.66
C ARG A 155 23.37 -4.60 13.33
N PHE A 156 23.20 -3.28 13.51
CA PHE A 156 24.24 -2.38 13.96
C PHE A 156 24.07 -1.86 15.38
N ASP A 157 22.95 -2.11 16.03
CA ASP A 157 22.56 -1.54 17.34
C ASP A 157 22.61 0.00 17.35
N GLU A 158 22.43 0.62 16.18
CA GLU A 158 22.49 2.07 15.98
C GLU A 158 21.25 2.58 15.24
N ALA A 159 20.87 3.84 15.47
CA ALA A 159 19.87 4.51 14.67
C ALA A 159 20.44 4.90 13.29
N PRO A 160 19.61 4.94 12.23
CA PRO A 160 20.10 5.27 10.88
C PRO A 160 20.86 6.58 10.77
N ASP A 161 20.49 7.62 11.53
CA ASP A 161 21.15 8.93 11.58
C ASP A 161 22.50 8.92 12.31
N GLN A 162 22.81 7.85 13.04
CA GLN A 162 24.11 7.60 13.66
C GLN A 162 25.02 6.78 12.76
N LEU A 163 24.45 5.80 12.03
CA LEU A 163 25.19 4.91 11.16
C LEU A 163 25.58 5.58 9.82
N PHE A 164 24.65 6.32 9.22
CA PHE A 164 24.82 6.93 7.90
C PHE A 164 25.26 8.39 7.99
N SER A 165 26.10 8.85 7.06
CA SER A 165 26.51 10.25 6.97
C SER A 165 25.38 11.23 6.69
N ARG A 166 24.35 10.76 6.03
CA ARG A 166 23.13 11.50 5.70
C ARG A 166 21.97 10.54 5.50
N VAL A 167 20.81 10.85 6.10
CA VAL A 167 19.56 10.10 5.92
C VAL A 167 18.50 10.99 5.28
N GLY A 168 17.81 10.48 4.27
CA GLY A 168 16.74 11.18 3.59
C GLY A 168 15.51 10.32 3.34
N PHE A 169 14.51 10.92 2.66
CA PHE A 169 13.26 10.28 2.27
C PHE A 169 12.93 10.67 0.84
N SER A 170 12.83 9.70 -0.04
CA SER A 170 12.52 9.90 -1.47
C SER A 170 11.03 10.20 -1.70
N GLY A 171 10.14 9.57 -0.91
CA GLY A 171 8.70 9.69 -1.01
C GLY A 171 8.00 8.49 -1.65
N ASP A 172 8.65 7.81 -2.59
CA ASP A 172 8.18 6.59 -3.26
C ASP A 172 9.35 5.71 -3.71
N HIS A 173 9.07 4.48 -4.18
CA HIS A 173 10.12 3.52 -4.54
C HIS A 173 10.81 3.85 -5.86
N THR A 174 10.08 4.31 -6.87
CA THR A 174 10.65 4.71 -8.17
C THR A 174 11.69 5.82 -7.96
N ARG A 175 11.35 6.77 -7.10
CA ARG A 175 12.22 7.89 -6.76
C ARG A 175 13.43 7.46 -5.95
N THR A 176 13.29 6.46 -5.06
CA THR A 176 14.43 5.87 -4.35
C THR A 176 15.45 5.30 -5.35
N ILE A 177 14.97 4.50 -6.32
CA ILE A 177 15.83 3.92 -7.36
C ILE A 177 16.57 5.03 -8.11
N ALA A 178 15.86 6.05 -8.60
CA ALA A 178 16.45 7.15 -9.37
C ALA A 178 17.48 7.97 -8.56
N LEU A 179 17.26 8.17 -7.25
CA LEU A 179 18.20 8.87 -6.39
C LEU A 179 19.50 8.09 -6.15
N VAL A 180 19.40 6.76 -6.05
CA VAL A 180 20.57 5.89 -5.94
C VAL A 180 21.28 5.78 -7.28
N GLU A 181 20.57 5.59 -8.38
CA GLU A 181 21.14 5.51 -9.73
C GLU A 181 21.93 6.78 -10.11
N SER A 182 21.39 7.95 -9.73
CA SER A 182 22.08 9.23 -9.98
C SER A 182 23.25 9.51 -9.05
N GLY A 183 23.49 8.68 -8.03
CA GLY A 183 24.50 8.94 -6.99
C GLY A 183 24.12 10.07 -6.04
N THR A 184 22.86 10.54 -6.03
CA THR A 184 22.40 11.55 -5.06
C THR A 184 22.38 11.00 -3.65
N TYR A 185 22.07 9.71 -3.52
CA TYR A 185 22.28 8.89 -2.34
C TYR A 185 23.07 7.64 -2.74
N ASP A 186 23.93 7.18 -1.86
CA ASP A 186 24.76 5.99 -2.09
C ASP A 186 23.94 4.72 -1.98
N ILE A 187 23.00 4.69 -1.02
CA ILE A 187 22.18 3.51 -0.67
C ILE A 187 20.71 3.92 -0.52
N GLY A 188 19.82 2.99 -0.81
CA GLY A 188 18.39 3.15 -0.58
C GLY A 188 17.70 1.84 -0.24
N ALA A 189 16.48 1.93 0.31
CA ALA A 189 15.63 0.77 0.56
C ALA A 189 14.37 0.84 -0.32
N VAL A 190 14.08 -0.25 -1.02
CA VAL A 190 12.97 -0.34 -1.96
C VAL A 190 12.14 -1.60 -1.75
N ASN A 191 10.93 -1.56 -2.19
CA ASN A 191 10.03 -2.68 -2.40
C ASN A 191 10.60 -3.58 -3.51
N PHE A 192 10.69 -4.88 -3.26
CA PHE A 192 11.30 -5.82 -4.20
C PHE A 192 10.53 -5.88 -5.54
N THR A 193 9.18 -5.84 -5.53
CA THR A 193 8.39 -5.93 -6.75
C THR A 193 8.57 -4.72 -7.66
N VAL A 194 8.71 -3.52 -7.08
CA VAL A 194 8.99 -2.28 -7.85
C VAL A 194 10.40 -2.32 -8.44
N TRP A 195 11.36 -2.87 -7.70
CA TRP A 195 12.71 -3.06 -8.22
C TRP A 195 12.74 -4.05 -9.39
N GLU A 196 12.16 -5.24 -9.21
CA GLU A 196 12.11 -6.29 -10.23
C GLU A 196 11.40 -5.80 -11.50
N ALA A 197 10.26 -5.13 -11.36
CA ALA A 197 9.56 -4.51 -12.48
C ALA A 197 10.40 -3.39 -13.15
N ALA A 198 11.19 -2.64 -12.40
CA ALA A 198 12.07 -1.62 -12.97
C ALA A 198 13.21 -2.24 -13.79
N VAL A 199 13.74 -3.38 -13.35
CA VAL A 199 14.76 -4.15 -14.09
C VAL A 199 14.15 -4.77 -15.35
N GLU A 200 13.01 -5.44 -15.24
CA GLU A 200 12.31 -6.07 -16.35
C GLU A 200 11.96 -5.07 -17.46
N ASP A 201 11.42 -3.92 -17.07
CA ASP A 201 11.06 -2.82 -17.97
C ASP A 201 12.29 -2.01 -18.47
N SER A 202 13.51 -2.35 -18.08
CA SER A 202 14.73 -1.58 -18.37
C SER A 202 14.64 -0.11 -17.93
N ARG A 203 13.97 0.16 -16.80
CA ARG A 203 13.80 1.50 -16.20
C ARG A 203 14.90 1.86 -15.21
N VAL A 204 15.82 0.96 -14.94
CA VAL A 204 17.01 1.14 -14.10
C VAL A 204 18.22 0.59 -14.80
N ASP A 205 19.34 1.28 -14.69
CA ASP A 205 20.64 0.85 -15.21
C ASP A 205 21.34 -0.01 -14.14
N THR A 206 21.30 -1.33 -14.33
CA THR A 206 21.91 -2.29 -13.40
C THR A 206 23.44 -2.28 -13.39
N ASP A 207 24.08 -1.58 -14.32
CA ASP A 207 25.53 -1.30 -14.25
C ASP A 207 25.85 -0.20 -13.22
N LYS A 208 24.83 0.60 -12.84
CA LYS A 208 24.96 1.70 -11.86
C LYS A 208 24.35 1.42 -10.50
N VAL A 209 23.37 0.51 -10.43
CA VAL A 209 22.68 0.18 -9.17
C VAL A 209 22.53 -1.33 -9.06
N GLU A 210 22.83 -1.83 -7.89
CA GLU A 210 22.69 -3.25 -7.58
C GLU A 210 22.02 -3.48 -6.22
N VAL A 211 21.43 -4.66 -6.03
CA VAL A 211 20.91 -5.12 -4.74
C VAL A 211 22.07 -5.62 -3.91
N ILE A 212 22.36 -4.96 -2.79
CA ILE A 212 23.45 -5.33 -1.87
C ILE A 212 22.98 -6.28 -0.75
N TRP A 213 21.68 -6.27 -0.44
CA TRP A 213 21.10 -7.16 0.54
C TRP A 213 19.59 -7.26 0.41
N GLU A 214 19.07 -8.45 0.67
CA GLU A 214 17.65 -8.77 0.70
C GLU A 214 17.21 -9.06 2.15
N SER A 215 16.16 -8.39 2.60
CA SER A 215 15.69 -8.54 3.97
C SER A 215 14.97 -9.89 4.21
N PRO A 216 14.88 -10.36 5.47
CA PRO A 216 13.89 -11.35 5.84
C PRO A 216 12.47 -10.92 5.46
N THR A 217 11.56 -11.89 5.31
CA THR A 217 10.17 -11.63 4.91
C THR A 217 9.31 -11.09 6.06
N TYR A 218 8.28 -10.34 5.69
CA TYR A 218 7.28 -9.76 6.60
C TYR A 218 5.98 -9.47 5.82
N PRO A 219 4.80 -9.35 6.48
CA PRO A 219 3.56 -8.96 5.80
C PRO A 219 3.60 -7.46 5.42
N ASP A 220 3.17 -7.13 4.18
CA ASP A 220 3.13 -5.71 3.75
C ASP A 220 1.75 -5.31 3.21
N TYR A 221 1.54 -5.24 1.89
CA TYR A 221 0.37 -4.59 1.32
C TYR A 221 -0.95 -5.30 1.63
N GLN A 222 -2.02 -4.49 1.75
CA GLN A 222 -3.34 -4.97 2.09
C GLN A 222 -4.44 -4.02 1.65
N TRP A 223 -5.62 -4.57 1.37
CA TRP A 223 -6.86 -3.84 1.26
C TRP A 223 -7.47 -3.65 2.65
N THR A 224 -7.64 -2.40 3.06
CA THR A 224 -8.29 -2.03 4.33
C THR A 224 -9.63 -1.37 4.04
N LEU A 225 -10.70 -1.94 4.60
CA LEU A 225 -12.08 -1.46 4.48
C LEU A 225 -12.54 -0.83 5.80
N ARG A 226 -13.31 0.25 5.72
CA ARG A 226 -13.96 0.86 6.88
C ARG A 226 -14.98 -0.07 7.50
N GLY A 227 -15.13 -0.01 8.82
CA GLY A 227 -16.02 -0.89 9.57
C GLY A 227 -17.51 -0.62 9.39
N ASP A 228 -17.88 0.54 8.85
CA ASP A 228 -19.27 0.99 8.62
C ASP A 228 -19.79 0.65 7.20
N ALA A 229 -19.07 -0.17 6.43
CA ALA A 229 -19.43 -0.49 5.05
C ALA A 229 -20.79 -1.19 4.92
N ASP A 230 -21.08 -2.15 5.80
CA ASP A 230 -22.36 -2.87 5.78
C ASP A 230 -23.55 -1.96 6.16
N GLU A 231 -23.31 -1.00 7.05
CA GLU A 231 -24.35 0.00 7.43
C GLU A 231 -24.71 0.91 6.25
N ARG A 232 -23.70 1.30 5.44
CA ARG A 232 -23.87 2.26 4.33
C ARG A 232 -24.38 1.64 3.05
N TYR A 233 -23.86 0.46 2.71
CA TYR A 233 -24.10 -0.17 1.40
C TYR A 233 -24.98 -1.42 1.47
N GLY A 234 -25.40 -1.82 2.70
CA GLY A 234 -26.26 -2.96 2.94
C GLY A 234 -25.54 -4.15 3.57
N GLU A 235 -26.31 -4.98 4.27
CA GLU A 235 -25.82 -6.18 4.94
C GLU A 235 -25.04 -7.09 3.99
N GLY A 236 -23.85 -7.54 4.41
CA GLY A 236 -22.95 -8.40 3.64
C GLY A 236 -22.09 -7.67 2.61
N PHE A 237 -22.13 -6.34 2.55
CA PHE A 237 -21.31 -5.58 1.59
C PHE A 237 -19.81 -5.79 1.83
N THR A 238 -19.36 -5.85 3.10
CA THR A 238 -17.97 -6.18 3.46
C THR A 238 -17.51 -7.50 2.81
N GLN A 239 -18.33 -8.54 2.90
CA GLN A 239 -18.02 -9.84 2.29
C GLN A 239 -18.01 -9.76 0.77
N LYS A 240 -18.92 -8.98 0.18
CA LYS A 240 -18.99 -8.77 -1.26
C LYS A 240 -17.74 -8.06 -1.79
N VAL A 241 -17.25 -7.03 -1.09
CA VAL A 241 -15.98 -6.36 -1.42
C VAL A 241 -14.81 -7.33 -1.32
N GLN A 242 -14.70 -8.08 -0.21
CA GLN A 242 -13.66 -9.08 -0.05
C GLN A 242 -13.68 -10.10 -1.20
N GLN A 243 -14.85 -10.67 -1.51
CA GLN A 243 -14.97 -11.67 -2.57
C GLN A 243 -14.62 -11.09 -3.95
N ALA A 244 -15.03 -9.85 -4.24
CA ALA A 244 -14.66 -9.19 -5.48
C ALA A 244 -13.14 -9.03 -5.63
N LEU A 245 -12.42 -8.73 -4.53
CA LEU A 245 -10.96 -8.66 -4.54
C LEU A 245 -10.34 -10.04 -4.75
N LEU A 246 -10.81 -11.08 -4.05
CA LEU A 246 -10.30 -12.45 -4.18
C LEU A 246 -10.56 -13.06 -5.58
N ASP A 247 -11.64 -12.66 -6.23
CA ASP A 247 -12.01 -13.11 -7.58
C ASP A 247 -11.31 -12.34 -8.70
N MET A 248 -10.46 -11.36 -8.37
CA MET A 248 -9.70 -10.57 -9.34
C MET A 248 -8.55 -11.41 -9.90
N THR A 249 -8.74 -11.99 -11.05
CA THR A 249 -7.78 -12.89 -11.72
C THR A 249 -7.36 -12.41 -13.12
N ASP A 250 -7.98 -11.32 -13.61
CA ASP A 250 -7.61 -10.73 -14.90
C ASP A 250 -6.20 -10.12 -14.81
N PRO A 251 -5.23 -10.58 -15.63
CA PRO A 251 -3.87 -10.04 -15.63
C PRO A 251 -3.82 -8.52 -15.83
N ALA A 252 -4.73 -7.96 -16.66
CA ALA A 252 -4.77 -6.52 -16.92
C ALA A 252 -5.21 -5.69 -15.69
N LEU A 253 -5.93 -6.31 -14.74
CA LEU A 253 -6.26 -5.71 -13.45
C LEU A 253 -5.14 -5.92 -12.43
N LEU A 254 -4.57 -7.13 -12.39
CA LEU A 254 -3.49 -7.48 -11.47
C LEU A 254 -2.20 -6.70 -11.76
N GLU A 255 -1.98 -6.26 -13.00
CA GLU A 255 -0.89 -5.34 -13.36
C GLU A 255 -0.88 -4.06 -12.50
N SER A 256 -2.06 -3.65 -11.99
CA SER A 256 -2.17 -2.50 -11.07
C SER A 256 -1.46 -2.71 -9.75
N PHE A 257 -1.21 -3.95 -9.36
CA PHE A 257 -0.70 -4.33 -8.05
C PHE A 257 0.64 -5.08 -8.10
N PRO A 258 1.22 -5.40 -9.24
CA PRO A 258 2.12 -6.48 -9.61
C PRO A 258 2.08 -7.69 -8.65
N ARG A 259 0.92 -8.36 -8.60
CA ARG A 259 0.65 -9.55 -7.78
C ARG A 259 0.03 -10.66 -8.62
N SER A 260 0.25 -11.90 -8.22
CA SER A 260 -0.35 -13.08 -8.89
C SER A 260 -1.84 -13.24 -8.58
N GLY A 261 -2.33 -12.61 -7.53
CA GLY A 261 -3.72 -12.64 -7.08
C GLY A 261 -3.86 -12.17 -5.65
N PHE A 262 -5.08 -12.22 -5.13
CA PHE A 262 -5.37 -11.83 -3.74
C PHE A 262 -5.80 -13.03 -2.91
N ILE A 263 -5.39 -13.02 -1.63
CA ILE A 263 -5.77 -13.97 -0.59
C ILE A 263 -6.46 -13.23 0.57
N PRO A 264 -7.28 -13.90 1.40
CA PRO A 264 -7.86 -13.28 2.59
C PRO A 264 -6.79 -12.70 3.51
N ALA A 265 -7.12 -11.60 4.17
CA ALA A 265 -6.31 -10.99 5.22
C ALA A 265 -7.15 -10.65 6.44
N SER A 266 -6.48 -10.49 7.57
CA SER A 266 -7.04 -10.03 8.84
C SER A 266 -6.14 -8.99 9.49
N ASN A 267 -6.63 -8.31 10.52
CA ASN A 267 -5.81 -7.37 11.28
C ASN A 267 -4.65 -8.05 12.00
N ASP A 268 -4.84 -9.31 12.40
CA ASP A 268 -3.85 -10.09 13.15
C ASP A 268 -2.60 -10.42 12.33
N ASP A 269 -2.74 -10.53 11.00
CA ASP A 269 -1.61 -10.78 10.10
C ASP A 269 -0.57 -9.64 10.16
N TYR A 270 -0.99 -8.44 10.54
CA TYR A 270 -0.14 -7.25 10.65
C TYR A 270 0.31 -6.93 12.08
N ALA A 271 0.05 -7.82 13.04
CA ALA A 271 0.55 -7.67 14.41
C ALA A 271 2.09 -7.53 14.49
N PRO A 272 2.90 -8.26 13.69
CA PRO A 272 4.34 -8.05 13.65
C PRO A 272 4.74 -6.63 13.20
N ILE A 273 4.06 -6.08 12.20
CA ILE A 273 4.28 -4.71 11.70
C ILE A 273 3.95 -3.69 12.78
N GLU A 274 2.83 -3.89 13.49
CA GLU A 274 2.45 -3.02 14.60
C GLU A 274 3.48 -3.07 15.74
N ALA A 275 3.96 -4.27 16.11
CA ALA A 275 4.97 -4.44 17.15
C ALA A 275 6.28 -3.72 16.78
N VAL A 276 6.79 -3.89 15.57
CA VAL A 276 7.98 -3.17 15.07
C VAL A 276 7.73 -1.67 15.05
N GLY A 277 6.58 -1.22 14.55
CA GLY A 277 6.23 0.20 14.51
C GLY A 277 6.22 0.86 15.89
N LYS A 278 5.75 0.16 16.92
CA LYS A 278 5.80 0.62 18.32
C LYS A 278 7.23 0.63 18.85
N SER A 279 8.01 -0.42 18.58
CA SER A 279 9.37 -0.55 19.13
C SER A 279 10.33 0.57 18.67
N ILE A 280 10.14 1.09 17.45
CA ILE A 280 10.95 2.18 16.90
C ILE A 280 10.25 3.56 16.93
N GLY A 281 9.07 3.65 17.57
CA GLY A 281 8.36 4.91 17.81
C GLY A 281 7.62 5.49 16.60
N LEU A 282 7.34 4.69 15.55
CA LEU A 282 6.52 5.12 14.40
C LEU A 282 5.03 4.88 14.62
N LEU A 283 4.66 4.05 15.57
CA LEU A 283 3.30 3.83 16.06
C LEU A 283 3.20 4.12 17.57
N ARG A 284 2.00 4.41 18.05
CA ARG A 284 1.70 4.66 19.47
C ARG A 284 1.19 3.40 20.17
#